data_521218f567ac84689769fd7d06a82af5
#
_entry.id   521218f567ac84689769fd7d06a82af5
#
_cell.length_a   1.000
_cell.length_b   1.000
_cell.length_c   1.000
_cell.angle_alpha   90.00
_cell.angle_beta   90.00
_cell.angle_gamma   90.00
#
_symmetry.space_group_name_H-M   'P 1'
#
loop_
_entity.id
_entity.type
_entity.pdbx_description
1 polymer ?
#
loop_
_entity_poly.entity_id
_entity_poly.type
_entity_poly.pdbx_seq_one_letter_code
_entity_poly.pdbx_strand_id
1 'polypeptide(L)'
;KKYQQKYTKSMIEFCVSKLMPRKKDLEINLHIKDLKGLALGYAWPEDICSYPKEFNIEIDSKQKLRDLLVTLAHEMVHVKQFSRGELYESTKVSKHRWQGKWLKKDLEYWDRPWEIEAHGREIGLFVRWCENNNIAHLKWTQE
;
A
#
# COMPACT_ATOMS: atom_id res chain seq x y z
N LYS A 1 17.53 -11.94 0.10
CA LYS A 1 17.45 -10.48 0.06
C LYS A 1 17.51 -9.91 -1.35
N LYS A 2 18.29 -10.52 -2.25
CA LYS A 2 18.36 -10.12 -3.66
C LYS A 2 17.01 -10.29 -4.36
N TYR A 3 16.30 -11.41 -4.08
CA TYR A 3 14.97 -11.67 -4.61
C TYR A 3 13.93 -10.71 -4.00
N GLN A 4 14.10 -10.35 -2.74
CA GLN A 4 13.20 -9.43 -2.07
C GLN A 4 13.19 -8.06 -2.77
N GLN A 5 14.36 -7.50 -3.10
CA GLN A 5 14.45 -6.22 -3.82
C GLN A 5 13.80 -6.31 -5.20
N LYS A 6 14.06 -7.39 -5.93
CA LYS A 6 13.50 -7.62 -7.26
C LYS A 6 11.96 -7.70 -7.19
N TYR A 7 11.45 -8.49 -6.26
CA TYR A 7 10.01 -8.71 -6.15
C TYR A 7 9.27 -7.47 -5.62
N THR A 8 9.85 -6.75 -4.67
CA THR A 8 9.21 -5.53 -4.16
C THR A 8 9.14 -4.45 -5.23
N LYS A 9 10.22 -4.27 -6.01
CA LYS A 9 10.21 -3.33 -7.12
C LYS A 9 9.15 -3.70 -8.16
N SER A 10 9.10 -4.99 -8.53
CA SER A 10 8.13 -5.51 -9.48
C SER A 10 6.69 -5.33 -8.98
N MET A 11 6.44 -5.58 -7.68
CA MET A 11 5.12 -5.40 -7.08
C MET A 11 4.68 -3.95 -7.12
N ILE A 12 5.58 -3.01 -6.79
CA ILE A 12 5.27 -1.58 -6.85
C ILE A 12 4.87 -1.18 -8.28
N GLU A 13 5.67 -1.57 -9.28
CA GLU A 13 5.39 -1.27 -10.68
C GLU A 13 4.05 -1.85 -11.12
N PHE A 14 3.76 -3.10 -10.72
CA PHE A 14 2.50 -3.75 -11.03
C PHE A 14 1.31 -3.01 -10.40
N CYS A 15 1.40 -2.65 -9.13
CA CYS A 15 0.34 -1.93 -8.43
C CYS A 15 0.09 -0.55 -9.06
N VAL A 16 1.15 0.17 -9.42
CA VAL A 16 0.99 1.46 -10.12
C VAL A 16 0.24 1.25 -11.42
N SER A 17 0.61 0.24 -12.21
CA SER A 17 -0.04 -0.02 -13.50
C SER A 17 -1.51 -0.43 -13.35
N LYS A 18 -1.87 -1.12 -12.27
CA LYS A 18 -3.25 -1.58 -12.04
C LYS A 18 -4.12 -0.54 -11.35
N LEU A 19 -3.56 0.19 -10.38
CA LEU A 19 -4.33 1.09 -9.54
C LEU A 19 -4.30 2.53 -10.03
N MET A 20 -3.21 2.93 -10.70
CA MET A 20 -2.96 4.33 -11.06
C MET A 20 -2.34 4.45 -12.46
N PRO A 21 -2.92 3.81 -13.49
CA PRO A 21 -2.26 3.74 -14.81
C PRO A 21 -2.04 5.10 -15.47
N ARG A 22 -2.78 6.12 -15.05
CA ARG A 22 -2.66 7.48 -15.58
C ARG A 22 -1.72 8.38 -14.77
N LYS A 23 -1.26 7.91 -13.61
CA LYS A 23 -0.33 8.68 -12.78
C LYS A 23 1.09 8.43 -13.26
N LYS A 24 1.81 9.51 -13.56
CA LYS A 24 3.21 9.48 -13.94
C LYS A 24 4.01 10.24 -12.88
N ASP A 25 5.30 9.97 -12.83
CA ASP A 25 6.23 10.67 -11.94
C ASP A 25 5.92 10.45 -10.44
N LEU A 26 5.34 9.27 -10.10
CA LEU A 26 5.19 8.90 -8.70
C LEU A 26 6.54 8.45 -8.16
N GLU A 27 6.88 8.90 -6.97
CA GLU A 27 8.09 8.48 -6.26
C GLU A 27 7.70 7.70 -5.02
N ILE A 28 8.15 6.45 -4.93
CA ILE A 28 7.87 5.55 -3.82
C ILE A 28 9.17 5.22 -3.10
N ASN A 29 9.28 5.65 -1.85
CA ASN A 29 10.43 5.37 -1.00
C ASN A 29 10.09 4.19 -0.09
N LEU A 30 10.59 3.00 -0.41
CA LEU A 30 10.31 1.77 0.33
C LEU A 30 11.42 1.49 1.34
N HIS A 31 11.02 1.27 2.58
CA HIS A 31 11.93 0.87 3.67
C HIS A 31 11.42 -0.42 4.30
N ILE A 32 12.21 -1.47 4.21
CA ILE A 32 11.92 -2.76 4.84
C ILE A 32 12.76 -2.81 6.11
N LYS A 33 12.09 -2.77 7.27
CA LYS A 33 12.76 -2.69 8.57
C LYS A 33 11.91 -3.35 9.65
N ASP A 34 12.52 -3.62 10.79
CA ASP A 34 11.81 -4.19 11.94
C ASP A 34 10.88 -3.13 12.55
N LEU A 35 9.58 -3.34 12.43
CA LEU A 35 8.56 -2.45 13.00
C LEU A 35 8.18 -2.84 14.44
N LYS A 36 8.90 -3.79 15.02
CA LYS A 36 8.81 -4.17 16.44
C LYS A 36 7.39 -4.57 16.89
N GLY A 37 6.66 -5.22 16.01
CA GLY A 37 5.31 -5.70 16.30
C GLY A 37 4.23 -4.62 16.35
N LEU A 38 4.57 -3.37 16.02
CA LEU A 38 3.60 -2.26 16.05
C LEU A 38 2.64 -2.29 14.87
N ALA A 39 3.12 -2.77 13.72
CA ALA A 39 2.30 -2.88 12.50
C ALA A 39 3.02 -3.76 11.50
N LEU A 40 2.31 -4.21 10.48
CA LEU A 40 2.91 -4.93 9.34
C LEU A 40 3.46 -3.96 8.31
N GLY A 41 2.87 -2.79 8.17
CA GLY A 41 3.34 -1.76 7.26
C GLY A 41 2.66 -0.42 7.49
N TYR A 42 3.22 0.61 6.85
CA TYR A 42 2.70 1.97 6.85
C TYR A 42 2.90 2.58 5.46
N ALA A 43 1.99 3.48 5.09
CA ALA A 43 2.16 4.31 3.90
C ALA A 43 1.68 5.72 4.20
N TRP A 44 2.46 6.72 3.78
CA TRP A 44 2.07 8.13 3.96
C TRP A 44 2.71 8.99 2.88
N PRO A 45 2.04 10.10 2.48
CA PRO A 45 2.62 11.02 1.54
C PRO A 45 3.73 11.85 2.19
N GLU A 46 4.74 12.21 1.39
CA GLU A 46 5.81 13.10 1.86
C GLU A 46 5.27 14.49 2.17
N ASP A 47 4.41 15.01 1.30
CA ASP A 47 3.77 16.31 1.48
C ASP A 47 2.27 16.15 1.72
N ILE A 48 1.74 16.92 2.66
CA ILE A 48 0.29 16.93 2.93
C ILE A 48 -0.37 17.88 1.93
N CYS A 49 -0.91 17.30 0.86
CA CYS A 49 -1.62 18.02 -0.19
C CYS A 49 -2.68 17.11 -0.81
N SER A 50 -3.53 17.67 -1.68
CA SER A 50 -4.67 16.92 -2.22
C SER A 50 -4.27 15.82 -3.19
N TYR A 51 -3.17 15.99 -3.92
CA TYR A 51 -2.71 15.03 -4.93
C TYR A 51 -1.20 14.82 -4.81
N PRO A 52 -0.73 14.18 -3.72
CA PRO A 52 0.70 13.97 -3.53
C PRO A 52 1.29 13.05 -4.58
N LYS A 53 2.58 13.19 -4.86
CA LYS A 53 3.31 12.39 -5.85
C LYS A 53 4.45 11.58 -5.23
N GLU A 54 4.90 11.96 -4.05
CA GLU A 54 5.96 11.26 -3.33
C GLU A 54 5.40 10.60 -2.07
N PHE A 55 5.76 9.34 -1.86
CA PHE A 55 5.23 8.53 -0.77
C PHE A 55 6.33 7.77 -0.07
N ASN A 56 6.12 7.54 1.21
CA ASN A 56 6.97 6.68 2.01
C ASN A 56 6.19 5.44 2.40
N ILE A 57 6.82 4.27 2.24
CA ILE A 57 6.24 2.99 2.67
C ILE A 57 7.24 2.31 3.58
N GLU A 58 6.78 1.84 4.73
CA GLU A 58 7.55 0.99 5.64
C GLU A 58 6.86 -0.37 5.72
N ILE A 59 7.64 -1.44 5.59
CA ILE A 59 7.14 -2.81 5.67
C ILE A 59 7.97 -3.56 6.71
N ASP A 60 7.30 -4.31 7.58
CA ASP A 60 7.97 -5.10 8.60
C ASP A 60 8.80 -6.22 7.98
N SER A 61 10.08 -6.23 8.29
CA SER A 61 11.07 -7.17 7.74
C SER A 61 10.92 -8.60 8.26
N LYS A 62 10.17 -8.81 9.33
CA LYS A 62 10.01 -10.12 9.97
C LYS A 62 8.94 -10.99 9.32
N GLN A 63 8.30 -10.50 8.29
CA GLN A 63 7.29 -11.26 7.56
C GLN A 63 7.93 -12.25 6.58
N LYS A 64 7.25 -13.37 6.33
CA LYS A 64 7.58 -14.26 5.21
C LYS A 64 7.41 -13.47 3.91
N LEU A 65 8.11 -13.88 2.87
CA LEU A 65 8.11 -13.16 1.59
C LEU A 65 6.70 -12.94 1.04
N ARG A 66 5.83 -13.96 1.08
CA ARG A 66 4.45 -13.82 0.62
C ARG A 66 3.71 -12.73 1.40
N ASP A 67 3.76 -12.79 2.72
CA ASP A 67 3.07 -11.83 3.57
C ASP A 67 3.63 -10.42 3.39
N LEU A 68 4.93 -10.29 3.23
CA LEU A 68 5.59 -9.02 2.95
C LEU A 68 5.06 -8.39 1.66
N LEU A 69 4.91 -9.20 0.61
CA LEU A 69 4.42 -8.70 -0.69
C LEU A 69 2.92 -8.39 -0.65
N VAL A 70 2.13 -9.16 0.10
CA VAL A 70 0.71 -8.85 0.32
C VAL A 70 0.58 -7.52 1.09
N THR A 71 1.40 -7.33 2.13
CA THR A 71 1.42 -6.08 2.89
C THR A 71 1.82 -4.91 1.99
N LEU A 72 2.82 -5.10 1.12
CA LEU A 72 3.22 -4.06 0.17
C LEU A 72 2.07 -3.69 -0.77
N ALA A 73 1.33 -4.69 -1.27
CA ALA A 73 0.15 -4.42 -2.10
C ALA A 73 -0.91 -3.62 -1.33
N HIS A 74 -1.13 -3.94 -0.05
CA HIS A 74 -2.02 -3.19 0.83
C HIS A 74 -1.60 -1.72 0.90
N GLU A 75 -0.30 -1.47 1.17
CA GLU A 75 0.21 -0.10 1.29
C GLU A 75 0.13 0.65 -0.06
N MET A 76 0.29 -0.06 -1.17
CA MET A 76 0.13 0.56 -2.50
C MET A 76 -1.31 0.99 -2.77
N VAL A 77 -2.30 0.32 -2.19
CA VAL A 77 -3.68 0.79 -2.26
C VAL A 77 -3.82 2.15 -1.55
N HIS A 78 -3.16 2.32 -0.41
CA HIS A 78 -3.14 3.64 0.27
C HIS A 78 -2.45 4.71 -0.58
N VAL A 79 -1.36 4.37 -1.27
CA VAL A 79 -0.72 5.29 -2.23
C VAL A 79 -1.72 5.74 -3.29
N LYS A 80 -2.48 4.79 -3.84
CA LYS A 80 -3.55 5.10 -4.81
C LYS A 80 -4.58 6.06 -4.22
N GLN A 81 -5.03 5.79 -3.00
CA GLN A 81 -6.04 6.62 -2.34
C GLN A 81 -5.55 8.05 -2.13
N PHE A 82 -4.30 8.22 -1.67
CA PHE A 82 -3.72 9.55 -1.49
C PHE A 82 -3.49 10.24 -2.83
N SER A 83 -2.87 9.55 -3.79
CA SER A 83 -2.49 10.17 -5.07
C SER A 83 -3.70 10.62 -5.89
N ARG A 84 -4.82 9.90 -5.75
CA ARG A 84 -6.06 10.23 -6.45
C ARG A 84 -6.97 11.18 -5.67
N GLY A 85 -6.53 11.65 -4.50
CA GLY A 85 -7.32 12.55 -3.67
C GLY A 85 -8.52 11.90 -3.01
N GLU A 86 -8.59 10.57 -2.99
CA GLU A 86 -9.67 9.84 -2.31
C GLU A 86 -9.54 9.91 -0.81
N LEU A 87 -8.30 9.82 -0.32
CA LEU A 87 -7.98 9.93 1.10
C LEU A 87 -7.11 11.16 1.34
N TYR A 88 -7.49 11.96 2.32
CA TYR A 88 -6.71 13.11 2.77
C TYR A 88 -6.69 13.12 4.29
N GLU A 89 -5.49 13.22 4.86
CA GLU A 89 -5.32 13.32 6.31
C GLU A 89 -4.93 14.74 6.68
N SER A 90 -5.75 15.38 7.52
CA SER A 90 -5.43 16.72 8.03
C SER A 90 -4.80 16.63 9.42
N THR A 91 -3.56 17.11 9.55
CA THR A 91 -2.90 17.23 10.85
C THR A 91 -3.48 18.35 11.70
N LYS A 92 -4.04 19.39 11.05
CA LYS A 92 -4.59 20.56 11.77
C LYS A 92 -5.82 20.19 12.61
N VAL A 93 -6.70 19.34 12.05
CA VAL A 93 -7.95 18.96 12.73
C VAL A 93 -7.98 17.49 13.13
N SER A 94 -6.91 16.74 12.88
CA SER A 94 -6.79 15.31 13.18
C SER A 94 -7.95 14.50 12.61
N LYS A 95 -8.38 14.83 11.38
CA LYS A 95 -9.49 14.16 10.70
C LYS A 95 -9.05 13.64 9.35
N HIS A 96 -9.79 12.65 8.87
CA HIS A 96 -9.63 12.10 7.53
C HIS A 96 -10.78 12.54 6.64
N ARG A 97 -10.47 12.86 5.39
CA ARG A 97 -11.48 13.09 4.35
C ARG A 97 -11.42 11.91 3.39
N TRP A 98 -12.55 11.29 3.14
CA TRP A 98 -12.69 10.16 2.21
C TRP A 98 -13.72 10.50 1.15
N GLN A 99 -13.28 10.51 -0.12
CA GLN A 99 -14.12 10.80 -1.27
C GLN A 99 -14.97 12.08 -1.05
N GLY A 100 -14.30 13.13 -0.57
CA GLY A 100 -14.89 14.44 -0.37
C GLY A 100 -15.62 14.64 0.95
N LYS A 101 -15.77 13.60 1.76
CA LYS A 101 -16.50 13.69 3.04
C LYS A 101 -15.54 13.59 4.23
N TRP A 102 -15.69 14.49 5.19
CA TRP A 102 -14.95 14.42 6.45
C TRP A 102 -15.60 13.38 7.36
N LEU A 103 -14.78 12.47 7.88
CA LEU A 103 -15.24 11.37 8.73
C LEU A 103 -14.93 11.65 10.20
N LYS A 104 -15.63 10.93 11.09
CA LYS A 104 -15.43 11.04 12.53
C LYS A 104 -13.99 10.72 12.91
N LYS A 105 -13.48 11.48 13.89
CA LYS A 105 -12.10 11.36 14.36
C LYS A 105 -11.78 9.99 14.97
N ASP A 106 -12.76 9.35 15.60
CA ASP A 106 -12.62 8.12 16.37
C ASP A 106 -13.17 6.88 15.66
N LEU A 107 -13.17 6.90 14.31
CA LEU A 107 -13.67 5.78 13.51
C LEU A 107 -12.81 4.53 13.75
N GLU A 108 -13.46 3.43 14.12
CA GLU A 108 -12.80 2.16 14.36
C GLU A 108 -12.06 1.68 13.10
N TYR A 109 -10.89 1.03 13.30
CA TYR A 109 -10.02 0.60 12.21
C TYR A 109 -10.79 -0.14 11.09
N TRP A 110 -11.57 -1.15 11.47
CA TRP A 110 -12.28 -1.99 10.51
C TRP A 110 -13.48 -1.33 9.84
N ASP A 111 -13.86 -0.14 10.32
CA ASP A 111 -14.93 0.68 9.72
C ASP A 111 -14.37 1.78 8.82
N ARG A 112 -13.06 1.95 8.78
CA ARG A 112 -12.41 2.94 7.93
C ARG A 112 -12.49 2.50 6.47
N PRO A 113 -13.17 3.25 5.59
CA PRO A 113 -13.38 2.80 4.21
C PRO A 113 -12.07 2.61 3.44
N TRP A 114 -11.03 3.38 3.75
CA TRP A 114 -9.73 3.20 3.12
C TRP A 114 -9.06 1.89 3.52
N GLU A 115 -9.27 1.41 4.75
CA GLU A 115 -8.75 0.10 5.17
C GLU A 115 -9.57 -1.04 4.58
N ILE A 116 -10.89 -0.85 4.49
CA ILE A 116 -11.77 -1.85 3.86
C ILE A 116 -11.35 -2.07 2.41
N GLU A 117 -11.10 -1.00 1.66
CA GLU A 117 -10.63 -1.13 0.29
C GLU A 117 -9.26 -1.80 0.22
N ALA A 118 -8.31 -1.39 1.06
CA ALA A 118 -6.95 -1.94 1.04
C ALA A 118 -6.96 -3.44 1.34
N HIS A 119 -7.67 -3.86 2.38
CA HIS A 119 -7.83 -5.28 2.71
C HIS A 119 -8.58 -6.05 1.62
N GLY A 120 -9.57 -5.44 1.00
CA GLY A 120 -10.34 -6.06 -0.07
C GLY A 120 -9.54 -6.29 -1.35
N ARG A 121 -8.47 -5.53 -1.59
CA ARG A 121 -7.68 -5.62 -2.82
C ARG A 121 -6.35 -6.34 -2.66
N GLU A 122 -5.81 -6.44 -1.45
CA GLU A 122 -4.42 -6.88 -1.23
C GLU A 122 -4.13 -8.28 -1.77
N ILE A 123 -4.98 -9.25 -1.49
CA ILE A 123 -4.78 -10.64 -1.94
C ILE A 123 -4.94 -10.76 -3.46
N GLY A 124 -5.98 -10.12 -4.01
CA GLY A 124 -6.21 -10.15 -5.45
C GLY A 124 -5.05 -9.53 -6.23
N LEU A 125 -4.50 -8.43 -5.74
CA LEU A 125 -3.32 -7.82 -6.36
C LEU A 125 -2.13 -8.78 -6.35
N PHE A 126 -1.90 -9.44 -5.21
CA PHE A 126 -0.80 -10.41 -5.09
C PHE A 126 -0.99 -11.58 -6.05
N VAL A 127 -2.20 -12.16 -6.11
CA VAL A 127 -2.49 -13.29 -6.99
C VAL A 127 -2.25 -12.90 -8.46
N ARG A 128 -2.77 -11.76 -8.89
CA ARG A 128 -2.59 -11.29 -10.27
C ARG A 128 -1.12 -10.98 -10.58
N TRP A 129 -0.39 -10.43 -9.62
CA TRP A 129 1.04 -10.20 -9.77
C TRP A 129 1.79 -11.53 -9.98
N CYS A 130 1.46 -12.57 -9.20
CA CYS A 130 2.06 -13.89 -9.36
C CYS A 130 1.80 -14.46 -10.75
N GLU A 131 0.57 -14.35 -11.24
CA GLU A 131 0.20 -14.80 -12.59
C GLU A 131 0.98 -14.04 -13.67
N ASN A 132 1.07 -12.72 -13.51
CA ASN A 132 1.78 -11.85 -14.45
C ASN A 132 3.27 -12.18 -14.54
N ASN A 133 3.86 -12.70 -13.46
CA ASN A 133 5.27 -13.07 -13.39
C ASN A 133 5.52 -14.57 -13.59
N ASN A 134 4.48 -15.34 -13.91
CA ASN A 134 4.55 -16.79 -14.11
C ASN A 134 5.13 -17.55 -12.92
N ILE A 135 4.81 -17.13 -11.71
CA ILE A 135 5.29 -17.74 -10.46
C ILE A 135 4.14 -18.24 -9.56
N ALA A 136 2.90 -18.20 -10.05
CA ALA A 136 1.74 -18.61 -9.25
C ALA A 136 1.81 -20.10 -8.83
N HIS A 137 2.55 -20.92 -9.55
CA HIS A 137 2.74 -22.34 -9.26
C HIS A 137 3.77 -22.60 -8.15
N LEU A 138 4.57 -21.61 -7.78
CA LEU A 138 5.60 -21.78 -6.76
C LEU A 138 4.97 -21.89 -5.37
N LYS A 139 5.48 -22.82 -4.59
CA LYS A 139 4.91 -23.14 -3.28
C LYS A 139 4.82 -21.93 -2.35
N TRP A 140 5.86 -21.09 -2.31
CA TRP A 140 5.90 -19.95 -1.40
C TRP A 140 4.80 -18.91 -1.71
N THR A 141 4.30 -18.86 -2.94
CA THR A 141 3.24 -17.92 -3.31
C THR A 141 1.87 -18.39 -2.84
N GLN A 142 1.75 -19.67 -2.48
CA GLN A 142 0.49 -20.29 -2.09
C GLN A 142 0.33 -20.44 -0.57
N GLU A 143 1.38 -20.16 0.16
CA GLU A 143 1.42 -20.27 1.62
C GLU A 143 1.31 -18.87 2.25
#